data_a6bc885cb61e82ca573f3f6ff8534c81
#
_entry.id   a6bc885cb61e82ca573f3f6ff8534c81
#
_cell.length_a   1.000
_cell.length_b   1.000
_cell.length_c   1.000
_cell.angle_alpha   90.00
_cell.angle_beta   90.00
_cell.angle_gamma   90.00
#
_symmetry.space_group_name_H-M   'P 1'
#
loop_
_entity.id
_entity.type
_entity.pdbx_description
1 polymer ?
#
loop_
_entity_poly.entity_id
_entity_poly.type
_entity_poly.pdbx_seq_one_letter_code
_entity_poly.pdbx_strand_id
1 'polypeptide(L)'
;MNNKPNIHHPQLIKLLQMAYSAERAASFAYQGHAGSVKNKEEKMAIRQIELDEWYHRDEVLKIMQQYHIQISSLYEYKYFIIGKIISFSCYIIGWFMAYYFAGRLESGNVCEY
;
A
#
# COMPACT_ATOMS: atom_id res chain seq x y z
N MET A 1 14.38 -36.32 -9.43
CA MET A 1 14.63 -34.98 -9.95
C MET A 1 13.52 -34.03 -9.59
N ASN A 2 13.87 -32.85 -9.23
CA ASN A 2 12.89 -31.84 -8.92
C ASN A 2 12.30 -31.27 -10.20
N ASN A 3 11.00 -31.46 -10.41
CA ASN A 3 10.33 -30.99 -11.62
C ASN A 3 9.91 -29.53 -11.52
N LYS A 4 10.09 -28.90 -10.36
CA LYS A 4 9.75 -27.50 -10.22
C LYS A 4 10.84 -26.64 -10.87
N PRO A 5 10.45 -25.69 -11.73
CA PRO A 5 11.42 -24.80 -12.31
C PRO A 5 12.06 -23.93 -11.24
N ASN A 6 13.36 -23.74 -11.36
CA ASN A 6 14.09 -22.82 -10.48
C ASN A 6 14.40 -21.58 -11.28
N ILE A 7 14.17 -20.44 -10.65
CA ILE A 7 14.52 -19.17 -11.23
C ILE A 7 15.96 -18.87 -10.82
N HIS A 8 16.86 -18.85 -11.81
CA HIS A 8 18.26 -18.54 -11.56
C HIS A 8 18.61 -17.11 -11.89
N HIS A 9 17.65 -16.33 -12.37
CA HIS A 9 17.88 -14.95 -12.76
C HIS A 9 17.85 -14.06 -11.52
N PRO A 10 19.00 -13.51 -11.05
CA PRO A 10 19.02 -12.75 -9.81
C PRO A 10 18.09 -11.53 -9.80
N GLN A 11 17.97 -10.87 -10.96
CA GLN A 11 17.12 -9.69 -11.07
C GLN A 11 15.65 -10.06 -10.92
N LEU A 12 15.24 -11.20 -11.46
CA LEU A 12 13.86 -11.64 -11.33
C LEU A 12 13.53 -12.03 -9.89
N ILE A 13 14.46 -12.72 -9.23
CA ILE A 13 14.30 -13.07 -7.82
C ILE A 13 14.14 -11.81 -6.98
N LYS A 14 15.01 -10.84 -7.20
CA LYS A 14 14.94 -9.56 -6.51
C LYS A 14 13.61 -8.85 -6.76
N LEU A 15 13.18 -8.84 -8.02
CA LEU A 15 11.92 -8.19 -8.39
C LEU A 15 10.73 -8.82 -7.67
N LEU A 16 10.69 -10.14 -7.58
CA LEU A 16 9.61 -10.82 -6.87
C LEU A 16 9.64 -10.54 -5.37
N GLN A 17 10.83 -10.52 -4.78
CA GLN A 17 10.99 -10.18 -3.37
C GLN A 17 10.53 -8.76 -3.09
N MET A 18 10.90 -7.83 -3.96
CA MET A 18 10.49 -6.44 -3.85
C MET A 18 8.98 -6.29 -4.05
N ALA A 19 8.42 -6.97 -5.05
CA ALA A 19 6.99 -6.89 -5.31
C ALA A 19 6.18 -7.38 -4.12
N TYR A 20 6.59 -8.50 -3.53
CA TYR A 20 5.91 -9.04 -2.36
C TYR A 20 5.91 -8.03 -1.21
N SER A 21 7.07 -7.45 -0.92
CA SER A 21 7.21 -6.50 0.18
C SER A 21 6.56 -5.15 -0.13
N ALA A 22 6.61 -4.73 -1.40
CA ALA A 22 5.97 -3.47 -1.82
C ALA A 22 4.45 -3.53 -1.71
N GLU A 23 3.85 -4.70 -1.93
CA GLU A 23 2.41 -4.87 -1.74
C GLU A 23 2.01 -4.56 -0.30
N ARG A 24 2.88 -4.86 0.64
CA ARG A 24 2.64 -4.53 2.04
C ARG A 24 2.61 -3.01 2.26
N ALA A 25 3.55 -2.30 1.65
CA ALA A 25 3.57 -0.84 1.73
C ALA A 25 2.31 -0.25 1.10
N ALA A 26 1.90 -0.77 -0.05
CA ALA A 26 0.69 -0.33 -0.73
C ALA A 26 -0.54 -0.56 0.14
N SER A 27 -0.63 -1.72 0.78
CA SER A 27 -1.75 -2.04 1.66
C SER A 27 -1.85 -1.08 2.83
N PHE A 28 -0.72 -0.74 3.46
CA PHE A 28 -0.71 0.25 4.53
C PHE A 28 -1.07 1.64 4.03
N ALA A 29 -0.63 1.99 2.81
CA ALA A 29 -0.98 3.27 2.22
C ALA A 29 -2.49 3.39 2.01
N TYR A 30 -3.11 2.36 1.48
CA TYR A 30 -4.57 2.36 1.30
C TYR A 30 -5.29 2.36 2.64
N GLN A 31 -4.75 1.66 3.63
CA GLN A 31 -5.31 1.67 4.97
C GLN A 31 -5.31 3.08 5.56
N GLY A 32 -4.20 3.80 5.43
CA GLY A 32 -4.12 5.18 5.88
C GLY A 32 -5.05 6.09 5.12
N HIS A 33 -5.14 5.92 3.79
CA HIS A 33 -6.05 6.71 2.97
C HIS A 33 -7.50 6.47 3.39
N ALA A 34 -7.90 5.21 3.54
CA ALA A 34 -9.26 4.90 3.97
C ALA A 34 -9.58 5.50 5.33
N GLY A 35 -8.62 5.46 6.26
CA GLY A 35 -8.81 6.01 7.58
C GLY A 35 -8.93 7.53 7.60
N SER A 36 -8.31 8.21 6.62
CA SER A 36 -8.30 9.67 6.57
C SER A 36 -9.49 10.26 5.80
N VAL A 37 -10.25 9.45 5.11
CA VAL A 37 -11.39 9.89 4.31
C VAL A 37 -12.66 9.86 5.16
N LYS A 38 -13.49 10.88 5.00
CA LYS A 38 -14.74 10.99 5.77
C LYS A 38 -15.94 10.39 5.04
N ASN A 39 -15.91 10.39 3.70
CA ASN A 39 -17.01 9.84 2.92
C ASN A 39 -17.04 8.33 3.07
N LYS A 40 -18.20 7.82 3.49
CA LYS A 40 -18.34 6.41 3.83
C LYS A 40 -18.20 5.50 2.60
N GLU A 41 -18.80 5.88 1.49
CA GLU A 41 -18.72 5.08 0.26
C GLU A 41 -17.31 5.06 -0.29
N GLU A 42 -16.63 6.21 -0.28
CA GLU A 42 -15.26 6.32 -0.73
C GLU A 42 -14.34 5.50 0.18
N LYS A 43 -14.56 5.58 1.50
CA LYS A 43 -13.80 4.80 2.46
C LYS A 43 -13.94 3.31 2.20
N MET A 44 -15.15 2.84 1.92
CA MET A 44 -15.40 1.42 1.63
C MET A 44 -14.71 0.99 0.34
N ALA A 45 -14.75 1.84 -0.68
CA ALA A 45 -14.07 1.54 -1.95
C ALA A 45 -12.57 1.42 -1.76
N ILE A 46 -11.98 2.32 -0.97
CA ILE A 46 -10.54 2.29 -0.69
C ILE A 46 -10.17 1.06 0.12
N ARG A 47 -11.01 0.69 1.09
CA ARG A 47 -10.76 -0.52 1.87
C ARG A 47 -10.82 -1.78 1.01
N GLN A 48 -11.67 -1.78 -0.01
CA GLN A 48 -11.71 -2.90 -0.93
C GLN A 48 -10.41 -3.01 -1.73
N ILE A 49 -9.86 -1.87 -2.14
CA ILE A 49 -8.56 -1.86 -2.82
C ILE A 49 -7.48 -2.38 -1.89
N GLU A 50 -7.51 -2.00 -0.62
CA GLU A 50 -6.57 -2.52 0.38
C GLU A 50 -6.64 -4.04 0.48
N LEU A 51 -7.84 -4.59 0.56
CA LEU A 51 -8.01 -6.04 0.63
C LEU A 51 -7.48 -6.73 -0.61
N ASP A 52 -7.69 -6.11 -1.78
CA ASP A 52 -7.15 -6.63 -3.03
C ASP A 52 -5.63 -6.66 -3.03
N GLU A 53 -4.99 -5.65 -2.42
CA GLU A 53 -3.53 -5.62 -2.30
C GLU A 53 -3.01 -6.73 -1.40
N TRP A 54 -3.69 -7.00 -0.28
CA TRP A 54 -3.32 -8.13 0.57
C TRP A 54 -3.46 -9.46 -0.18
N TYR A 55 -4.49 -9.58 -1.01
CA TYR A 55 -4.69 -10.77 -1.84
C TYR A 55 -3.55 -10.90 -2.86
N HIS A 56 -3.17 -9.79 -3.52
CA HIS A 56 -2.07 -9.80 -4.48
C HIS A 56 -0.77 -10.22 -3.82
N ARG A 57 -0.53 -9.74 -2.60
CA ARG A 57 0.66 -10.11 -1.86
C ARG A 57 0.70 -11.63 -1.61
N ASP A 58 -0.43 -12.20 -1.26
CA ASP A 58 -0.54 -13.63 -1.04
C ASP A 58 -0.29 -14.42 -2.33
N GLU A 59 -0.79 -13.92 -3.45
CA GLU A 59 -0.56 -14.54 -4.76
C GLU A 59 0.91 -14.50 -5.15
N VAL A 60 1.57 -13.38 -4.89
CA VAL A 60 3.01 -13.27 -5.16
C VAL A 60 3.77 -14.26 -4.28
N LEU A 61 3.38 -14.41 -3.03
CA LEU A 61 4.01 -15.35 -2.12
C LEU A 61 3.89 -16.79 -2.64
N LYS A 62 2.72 -17.15 -3.16
CA LYS A 62 2.53 -18.48 -3.74
C LYS A 62 3.47 -18.73 -4.90
N ILE A 63 3.66 -17.74 -5.75
CA ILE A 63 4.60 -17.84 -6.87
C ILE A 63 6.03 -18.00 -6.34
N MET A 64 6.40 -17.21 -5.33
CA MET A 64 7.73 -17.29 -4.74
C MET A 64 7.98 -18.67 -4.12
N GLN A 65 6.99 -19.21 -3.43
CA GLN A 65 7.11 -20.55 -2.83
C GLN A 65 7.26 -21.62 -3.91
N GLN A 66 6.54 -21.46 -5.01
CA GLN A 66 6.61 -22.39 -6.12
C GLN A 66 8.01 -22.47 -6.73
N TYR A 67 8.74 -21.36 -6.72
CA TYR A 67 10.09 -21.27 -7.28
C TYR A 67 11.17 -21.28 -6.20
N HIS A 68 10.81 -21.56 -4.97
CA HIS A 68 11.75 -21.63 -3.83
C HIS A 68 12.46 -20.30 -3.57
N ILE A 69 11.77 -19.19 -3.79
CA ILE A 69 12.28 -17.84 -3.52
C ILE A 69 11.87 -17.47 -2.10
N GLN A 70 12.85 -17.07 -1.28
CA GLN A 70 12.58 -16.69 0.10
C GLN A 70 12.18 -15.24 0.20
N ILE A 71 11.38 -14.94 1.23
CA ILE A 71 11.04 -13.57 1.56
C ILE A 71 12.29 -12.86 2.05
N SER A 72 12.52 -11.64 1.56
CA SER A 72 13.65 -10.83 2.01
C SER A 72 13.27 -10.06 3.25
N SER A 73 13.91 -10.37 4.37
CA SER A 73 13.67 -9.64 5.62
C SER A 73 14.01 -8.15 5.50
N LEU A 74 15.05 -7.85 4.74
CA LEU A 74 15.45 -6.48 4.52
C LEU A 74 14.38 -5.69 3.77
N TYR A 75 13.84 -6.26 2.70
CA TYR A 75 12.77 -5.62 1.95
C TYR A 75 11.50 -5.51 2.78
N GLU A 76 11.16 -6.55 3.55
CA GLU A 76 9.99 -6.52 4.42
C GLU A 76 10.08 -5.38 5.42
N TYR A 77 11.23 -5.22 6.04
CA TYR A 77 11.43 -4.14 6.99
C TYR A 77 11.36 -2.77 6.32
N LYS A 78 12.06 -2.64 5.20
CA LYS A 78 12.10 -1.39 4.44
C LYS A 78 10.70 -0.94 4.03
N TYR A 79 9.95 -1.84 3.41
CA TYR A 79 8.62 -1.51 2.90
C TYR A 79 7.58 -1.39 4.02
N PHE A 80 7.79 -2.09 5.13
CA PHE A 80 6.95 -1.88 6.30
C PHE A 80 7.06 -0.43 6.79
N ILE A 81 8.28 0.07 6.91
CA ILE A 81 8.52 1.45 7.35
C ILE A 81 7.95 2.43 6.34
N ILE A 82 8.22 2.21 5.05
CA ILE A 82 7.69 3.07 3.99
C ILE A 82 6.16 3.11 4.05
N GLY A 83 5.54 1.97 4.18
CA GLY A 83 4.08 1.88 4.25
C GLY A 83 3.51 2.61 5.45
N LYS A 84 4.15 2.48 6.61
CA LYS A 84 3.71 3.17 7.82
C LYS A 84 3.88 4.67 7.70
N ILE A 85 4.97 5.13 7.09
CA ILE A 85 5.18 6.56 6.86
C ILE A 85 4.10 7.11 5.94
N ILE A 86 3.80 6.41 4.85
CA ILE A 86 2.77 6.84 3.91
C ILE A 86 1.40 6.86 4.60
N SER A 87 1.09 5.83 5.36
CA SER A 87 -0.18 5.74 6.09
C SER A 87 -0.34 6.91 7.05
N PHE A 88 0.70 7.20 7.82
CA PHE A 88 0.70 8.32 8.75
C PHE A 88 0.55 9.65 8.02
N SER A 89 1.25 9.77 6.89
CA SER A 89 1.18 10.98 6.07
C SER A 89 -0.24 11.24 5.55
N CYS A 90 -0.97 10.18 5.20
CA CYS A 90 -2.35 10.33 4.75
C CYS A 90 -3.22 10.97 5.83
N TYR A 91 -3.05 10.58 7.09
CA TYR A 91 -3.81 11.19 8.18
C TYR A 91 -3.46 12.65 8.36
N ILE A 92 -2.17 12.98 8.29
CA ILE A 92 -1.73 14.37 8.44
C ILE A 92 -2.25 15.23 7.29
N ILE A 93 -2.12 14.74 6.06
CA ILE A 93 -2.60 15.46 4.88
C ILE A 93 -4.11 15.64 4.95
N GLY A 94 -4.83 14.59 5.31
CA GLY A 94 -6.28 14.65 5.46
C GLY A 94 -6.70 15.68 6.51
N TRP A 95 -6.04 15.69 7.66
CA TRP A 95 -6.31 16.69 8.70
C TRP A 95 -6.01 18.11 8.19
N PHE A 96 -4.86 18.29 7.56
CA PHE A 96 -4.46 19.61 7.05
C PHE A 96 -5.44 20.11 6.01
N MET A 97 -5.85 19.25 5.07
CA MET A 97 -6.77 19.65 4.01
C MET A 97 -8.14 20.01 4.58
N ALA A 98 -8.62 19.24 5.55
CA ALA A 98 -9.88 19.55 6.20
C ALA A 98 -9.83 20.91 6.89
N TYR A 99 -8.74 21.19 7.58
CA TYR A 99 -8.54 22.47 8.25
C TYR A 99 -8.46 23.62 7.23
N TYR A 100 -7.69 23.41 6.19
CA TYR A 100 -7.49 24.42 5.13
C TYR A 100 -8.81 24.76 4.46
N PHE A 101 -9.59 23.76 4.08
CA PHE A 101 -10.88 24.00 3.40
C PHE A 101 -11.90 24.64 4.36
N ALA A 102 -11.89 24.27 5.61
CA ALA A 102 -12.76 24.91 6.58
C ALA A 102 -12.46 26.40 6.68
N GLY A 103 -11.17 26.76 6.71
CA GLY A 103 -10.77 28.15 6.74
C GLY A 103 -11.19 28.90 5.49
N ARG A 104 -11.09 28.26 4.33
CA ARG A 104 -11.52 28.88 3.08
C ARG A 104 -13.02 29.07 3.02
N LEU A 105 -13.78 28.14 3.57
CA LEU A 105 -15.23 28.29 3.67
C LEU A 105 -15.60 29.51 4.49
N GLU A 106 -14.92 29.70 5.63
CA GLU A 106 -15.16 30.86 6.47
C GLU A 106 -14.80 32.16 5.78
N SER A 107 -13.82 32.15 4.88
CA SER A 107 -13.43 33.35 4.15
C SER A 107 -14.38 33.66 2.99
N GLY A 108 -15.34 32.80 2.72
CA GLY A 108 -16.36 33.05 1.70
C GLY A 108 -15.88 32.82 0.27
N ASN A 109 -14.69 32.31 0.09
CA ASN A 109 -14.14 32.10 -1.26
C ASN A 109 -14.58 30.78 -1.90
N VAL A 110 -15.32 30.00 -1.18
CA VAL A 110 -15.71 28.66 -1.66
C VAL A 110 -16.77 28.73 -2.73
N CYS A 111 -17.54 29.80 -2.76
CA CYS A 111 -18.62 29.96 -3.75
C CYS A 111 -18.11 29.94 -5.18
N GLU A 112 -16.84 30.10 -5.39
CA GLU A 112 -16.26 30.14 -6.71
C GLU A 112 -16.01 28.76 -7.29
N TYR A 113 -16.19 27.76 -6.49
CA TYR A 113 -16.07 26.39 -6.94
C TYR A 113 -17.43 25.87 -7.36
#